data_79a06aff5e4b37c9ce1b6fced7faaf5c
#
_entry.id   79a06aff5e4b37c9ce1b6fced7faaf5c
#
_cell.length_a   1.000
_cell.length_b   1.000
_cell.length_c   1.000
_cell.angle_alpha   90.00
_cell.angle_beta   90.00
_cell.angle_gamma   90.00
#
_symmetry.space_group_name_H-M   'P 1'
#
loop_
_entity.id
_entity.type
_entity.pdbx_description
1 polymer ?
#
loop_
_entity_poly.entity_id
_entity_poly.type
_entity_poly.pdbx_seq_one_letter_code
_entity_poly.pdbx_strand_id
1 'polypeptide(L)'
;MNQQVIVAGGGIGGLASALALARQGVPTVLLEQAAAFGEVGAGLQLGPNATRVLADWGLSDALEACAAFPEVLRVRDAHRGTDLGQLRLGAMALARYGQPYATLHRADLHALLLHAVQQQGLTEWRLDSRLASFAETPDGVSATLHDGSSLTGEALLGCDGLWSRVRSQLLGAQGVRASGHLAYRGMVRAGDLPLALRAPVVTAWLGPRMHVVHYPVRGGEWINVVAVVHGVLGQGHGGEPGSDPQGWSHEARATDLQRAIGPACADLLAMIEAVPGWTLWALNDRPAMAGAHEHAQGRVALLGDAAHPLRPYLAQGAAMAMEDAWTLGRVVEFAQKKGDWPHLLAVFAQTRWQRNAQVQQHSQRNGRIFHATGLVRWGRDTAMRLRGERLLDNPWLYNGPPEPERPPVPSPRARRAA
;
A
#
# COMPACT_ATOMS: atom_id res chain seq x y z
N MET A 1 -14.04 32.12 1.80
CA MET A 1 -13.20 31.06 2.39
C MET A 1 -12.93 30.05 1.27
N ASN A 2 -11.70 29.62 1.07
CA ASN A 2 -11.40 28.60 0.07
C ASN A 2 -12.06 27.29 0.50
N GLN A 3 -13.07 26.87 -0.25
CA GLN A 3 -13.79 25.60 -0.02
C GLN A 3 -12.98 24.40 -0.54
N GLN A 4 -11.73 24.28 -0.09
CA GLN A 4 -10.82 23.22 -0.55
C GLN A 4 -10.37 22.32 0.61
N VAL A 5 -10.09 21.07 0.31
CA VAL A 5 -9.51 20.11 1.26
C VAL A 5 -8.01 20.07 1.07
N ILE A 6 -7.25 20.13 2.17
CA ILE A 6 -5.79 20.01 2.16
C ILE A 6 -5.44 18.53 2.16
N VAL A 7 -4.61 18.09 1.21
CA VAL A 7 -4.04 16.74 1.14
C VAL A 7 -2.54 16.84 1.38
N ALA A 8 -2.06 16.33 2.49
CA ALA A 8 -0.64 16.33 2.82
C ALA A 8 0.02 15.02 2.36
N GLY A 9 0.89 15.09 1.34
CA GLY A 9 1.61 14.00 0.70
C GLY A 9 1.10 13.65 -0.68
N GLY A 10 2.00 13.65 -1.67
CA GLY A 10 1.73 13.37 -3.09
C GLY A 10 1.97 11.91 -3.53
N GLY A 11 2.08 10.97 -2.59
CA GLY A 11 2.15 9.54 -2.89
C GLY A 11 0.82 8.93 -3.35
N ILE A 12 0.77 7.60 -3.52
CA ILE A 12 -0.44 6.87 -3.99
C ILE A 12 -1.68 7.23 -3.18
N GLY A 13 -1.58 7.29 -1.84
CA GLY A 13 -2.72 7.63 -0.98
C GLY A 13 -3.24 9.04 -1.19
N GLY A 14 -2.35 10.02 -1.34
CA GLY A 14 -2.72 11.42 -1.57
C GLY A 14 -3.34 11.64 -2.94
N LEU A 15 -2.72 11.10 -3.99
CA LEU A 15 -3.27 11.17 -5.35
C LEU A 15 -4.63 10.46 -5.45
N ALA A 16 -4.77 9.28 -4.85
CA ALA A 16 -6.04 8.57 -4.79
C ALA A 16 -7.11 9.39 -4.06
N SER A 17 -6.74 10.07 -2.96
CA SER A 17 -7.66 10.92 -2.19
C SER A 17 -8.08 12.16 -2.97
N ALA A 18 -7.14 12.83 -3.64
CA ALA A 18 -7.42 13.96 -4.51
C ALA A 18 -8.34 13.56 -5.67
N LEU A 19 -8.09 12.40 -6.30
CA LEU A 19 -8.95 11.87 -7.36
C LEU A 19 -10.37 11.59 -6.85
N ALA A 20 -10.48 10.88 -5.72
CA ALA A 20 -11.77 10.51 -5.14
C ALA A 20 -12.62 11.75 -4.80
N LEU A 21 -12.00 12.80 -4.24
CA LEU A 21 -12.65 14.07 -3.92
C LEU A 21 -13.01 14.88 -5.18
N ALA A 22 -12.10 14.96 -6.14
CA ALA A 22 -12.34 15.67 -7.40
C ALA A 22 -13.51 15.07 -8.18
N ARG A 23 -13.69 13.75 -8.18
CA ARG A 23 -14.85 13.06 -8.76
C ARG A 23 -16.19 13.44 -8.09
N GLN A 24 -16.14 13.95 -6.85
CA GLN A 24 -17.30 14.47 -6.14
C GLN A 24 -17.44 16.01 -6.26
N GLY A 25 -16.59 16.64 -7.09
CA GLY A 25 -16.59 18.08 -7.29
C GLY A 25 -16.00 18.87 -6.12
N VAL A 26 -15.18 18.21 -5.27
CA VAL A 26 -14.53 18.87 -4.13
C VAL A 26 -13.13 19.31 -4.54
N PRO A 27 -12.82 20.62 -4.53
CA PRO A 27 -11.47 21.11 -4.80
C PRO A 27 -10.49 20.68 -3.72
N THR A 28 -9.24 20.43 -4.11
CA THR A 28 -8.16 20.07 -3.20
C THR A 28 -6.92 20.92 -3.43
N VAL A 29 -6.10 21.09 -2.38
CA VAL A 29 -4.72 21.52 -2.50
C VAL A 29 -3.84 20.39 -2.00
N LEU A 30 -2.97 19.89 -2.87
CA LEU A 30 -2.09 18.78 -2.57
C LEU A 30 -0.68 19.30 -2.30
N LEU A 31 -0.17 19.01 -1.10
CA LEU A 31 1.16 19.38 -0.64
C LEU A 31 2.10 18.18 -0.84
N GLU A 32 3.21 18.40 -1.53
CA GLU A 32 4.27 17.40 -1.69
C GLU A 32 5.62 18.03 -1.30
N GLN A 33 6.37 17.32 -0.45
CA GLN A 33 7.67 17.81 0.04
C GLN A 33 8.78 17.79 -1.00
N ALA A 34 8.65 16.95 -2.03
CA ALA A 34 9.61 16.89 -3.12
C ALA A 34 9.36 18.01 -4.14
N ALA A 35 10.43 18.50 -4.78
CA ALA A 35 10.36 19.51 -5.82
C ALA A 35 9.75 19.00 -7.15
N ALA A 36 9.61 17.66 -7.29
CA ALA A 36 8.97 17.04 -8.42
C ALA A 36 8.31 15.73 -7.97
N PHE A 37 7.23 15.34 -8.63
CA PHE A 37 6.67 14.01 -8.43
C PHE A 37 7.64 12.95 -8.93
N GLY A 38 7.92 11.99 -8.08
CA GLY A 38 8.77 10.85 -8.40
C GLY A 38 8.57 9.75 -7.37
N GLU A 39 8.61 8.52 -7.82
CA GLU A 39 8.52 7.36 -6.95
C GLU A 39 9.75 6.48 -7.12
N VAL A 40 10.37 6.11 -6.01
CA VAL A 40 11.51 5.18 -6.01
C VAL A 40 10.99 3.78 -6.35
N GLY A 41 11.55 3.22 -7.42
CA GLY A 41 11.03 2.06 -8.13
C GLY A 41 11.06 0.75 -7.39
N ALA A 42 9.86 0.27 -7.04
CA ALA A 42 9.62 -1.13 -6.68
C ALA A 42 8.32 -1.59 -7.32
N GLY A 43 8.19 -2.89 -7.53
CA GLY A 43 6.93 -3.47 -7.95
C GLY A 43 5.88 -3.43 -6.84
N LEU A 44 4.64 -3.42 -7.25
CA LEU A 44 3.44 -3.57 -6.43
C LEU A 44 2.62 -4.75 -6.93
N GLN A 45 1.82 -5.30 -6.04
CA GLN A 45 0.79 -6.27 -6.37
C GLN A 45 -0.55 -5.68 -5.97
N LEU A 46 -1.51 -5.71 -6.89
CA LEU A 46 -2.87 -5.23 -6.69
C LEU A 46 -3.83 -6.42 -6.75
N GLY A 47 -4.42 -6.75 -5.61
CA GLY A 47 -5.50 -7.73 -5.56
C GLY A 47 -6.80 -7.19 -6.18
N PRO A 48 -7.80 -8.07 -6.40
CA PRO A 48 -9.11 -7.69 -6.94
C PRO A 48 -9.81 -6.53 -6.22
N ASN A 49 -9.55 -6.34 -4.94
CA ASN A 49 -10.04 -5.21 -4.17
C ASN A 49 -9.48 -3.86 -4.66
N ALA A 50 -8.21 -3.82 -5.03
CA ALA A 50 -7.58 -2.59 -5.53
C ALA A 50 -7.92 -2.31 -7.00
N THR A 51 -7.90 -3.35 -7.85
CA THR A 51 -8.26 -3.20 -9.27
C THR A 51 -9.73 -2.83 -9.45
N ARG A 52 -10.62 -3.26 -8.52
CA ARG A 52 -12.01 -2.78 -8.47
C ARG A 52 -12.11 -1.28 -8.24
N VAL A 53 -11.29 -0.72 -7.38
CA VAL A 53 -11.26 0.73 -7.15
C VAL A 53 -10.83 1.46 -8.42
N LEU A 54 -9.79 0.97 -9.09
CA LEU A 54 -9.34 1.55 -10.36
C LEU A 54 -10.41 1.44 -11.46
N ALA A 55 -11.10 0.30 -11.54
CA ALA A 55 -12.20 0.11 -12.49
C ALA A 55 -13.38 1.05 -12.22
N ASP A 56 -13.77 1.25 -10.96
CA ASP A 56 -14.82 2.21 -10.57
C ASP A 56 -14.44 3.65 -10.93
N TRP A 57 -13.15 3.97 -10.91
CA TRP A 57 -12.64 5.26 -11.37
C TRP A 57 -12.48 5.36 -12.89
N GLY A 58 -12.77 4.30 -13.66
CA GLY A 58 -12.64 4.28 -15.12
C GLY A 58 -11.18 4.15 -15.59
N LEU A 59 -10.30 3.56 -14.78
CA LEU A 59 -8.86 3.47 -15.05
C LEU A 59 -8.41 2.07 -15.47
N SER A 60 -9.33 1.18 -15.87
CA SER A 60 -9.03 -0.19 -16.31
C SER A 60 -8.08 -0.23 -17.49
N ASP A 61 -8.36 0.52 -18.57
CA ASP A 61 -7.54 0.54 -19.78
C ASP A 61 -6.11 1.08 -19.49
N ALA A 62 -6.03 2.12 -18.64
CA ALA A 62 -4.74 2.67 -18.22
C ALA A 62 -3.94 1.68 -17.37
N LEU A 63 -4.61 0.87 -16.54
CA LEU A 63 -3.98 -0.22 -15.80
C LEU A 63 -3.49 -1.31 -16.75
N GLU A 64 -4.30 -1.73 -17.70
CA GLU A 64 -3.93 -2.75 -18.71
C GLU A 64 -2.69 -2.36 -19.52
N ALA A 65 -2.54 -1.08 -19.84
CA ALA A 65 -1.42 -0.57 -20.61
C ALA A 65 -0.06 -0.65 -19.86
N CYS A 66 -0.04 -0.71 -18.51
CA CYS A 66 1.20 -0.66 -17.74
C CYS A 66 1.42 -1.86 -16.79
N ALA A 67 0.38 -2.66 -16.53
CA ALA A 67 0.45 -3.79 -15.61
C ALA A 67 0.84 -5.09 -16.30
N ALA A 68 1.18 -6.09 -15.49
CA ALA A 68 1.17 -7.50 -15.87
C ALA A 68 0.06 -8.22 -15.10
N PHE A 69 -0.48 -9.30 -15.69
CA PHE A 69 -1.58 -10.06 -15.10
C PHE A 69 -1.15 -11.51 -14.86
N PRO A 70 -0.58 -11.82 -13.70
CA PRO A 70 -0.11 -13.17 -13.40
C PRO A 70 -1.26 -14.18 -13.37
N GLU A 71 -1.02 -15.34 -13.93
CA GLU A 71 -2.02 -16.43 -13.95
C GLU A 71 -2.05 -17.22 -12.65
N VAL A 72 -0.91 -17.25 -11.94
CA VAL A 72 -0.73 -18.07 -10.74
C VAL A 72 0.13 -17.32 -9.71
N LEU A 73 -0.23 -17.46 -8.44
CA LEU A 73 0.67 -17.22 -7.32
C LEU A 73 1.17 -18.60 -6.85
N ARG A 74 2.49 -18.81 -6.93
CA ARG A 74 3.16 -20.04 -6.54
C ARG A 74 3.97 -19.83 -5.28
N VAL A 75 3.88 -20.78 -4.35
CA VAL A 75 4.71 -20.80 -3.13
C VAL A 75 5.69 -21.95 -3.22
N ARG A 76 6.99 -21.67 -3.05
CA ARG A 76 8.07 -22.66 -3.17
C ARG A 76 8.94 -22.70 -1.91
N ASP A 77 9.52 -23.85 -1.62
CA ASP A 77 10.56 -24.00 -0.62
C ASP A 77 11.86 -23.38 -1.14
N ALA A 78 12.41 -22.39 -0.44
CA ALA A 78 13.61 -21.67 -0.85
C ALA A 78 14.88 -22.56 -0.91
N HIS A 79 14.96 -23.61 -0.10
CA HIS A 79 16.12 -24.52 -0.09
C HIS A 79 16.02 -25.60 -1.17
N ARG A 80 14.83 -26.22 -1.30
CA ARG A 80 14.63 -27.39 -2.16
C ARG A 80 14.17 -27.01 -3.56
N GLY A 81 13.65 -25.81 -3.75
CA GLY A 81 13.05 -25.40 -5.00
C GLY A 81 11.72 -26.12 -5.33
N THR A 82 11.15 -26.89 -4.38
CA THR A 82 9.91 -27.63 -4.59
C THR A 82 8.69 -26.78 -4.31
N ASP A 83 7.59 -27.03 -5.01
CA ASP A 83 6.33 -26.33 -4.80
C ASP A 83 5.71 -26.74 -3.45
N LEU A 84 5.22 -25.76 -2.70
CA LEU A 84 4.48 -25.91 -1.45
C LEU A 84 2.98 -25.72 -1.67
N GLY A 85 2.60 -24.86 -2.59
CA GLY A 85 1.21 -24.59 -2.91
C GLY A 85 1.10 -23.55 -4.03
N GLN A 86 -0.12 -23.41 -4.55
CA GLN A 86 -0.42 -22.41 -5.55
C GLN A 86 -1.85 -21.88 -5.41
N LEU A 87 -2.06 -20.66 -5.88
CA LEU A 87 -3.36 -20.02 -6.04
C LEU A 87 -3.51 -19.64 -7.51
N ARG A 88 -4.55 -20.12 -8.17
CA ARG A 88 -4.88 -19.68 -9.53
C ARG A 88 -5.39 -18.24 -9.47
N LEU A 89 -4.78 -17.39 -10.25
CA LEU A 89 -5.16 -16.00 -10.49
C LEU A 89 -5.86 -15.86 -11.86
N GLY A 90 -5.44 -14.98 -12.71
CA GLY A 90 -5.96 -14.87 -14.08
C GLY A 90 -7.48 -14.99 -14.17
N ALA A 91 -7.96 -15.87 -15.02
CA ALA A 91 -9.39 -16.10 -15.24
C ALA A 91 -10.15 -16.53 -13.98
N MET A 92 -9.49 -17.22 -13.04
CA MET A 92 -10.13 -17.66 -11.78
C MET A 92 -10.38 -16.49 -10.83
N ALA A 93 -9.44 -15.55 -10.71
CA ALA A 93 -9.64 -14.34 -9.90
C ALA A 93 -10.76 -13.48 -10.52
N LEU A 94 -10.74 -13.32 -11.82
CA LEU A 94 -11.78 -12.59 -12.54
C LEU A 94 -13.17 -13.23 -12.35
N ALA A 95 -13.29 -14.55 -12.50
CA ALA A 95 -14.56 -15.26 -12.30
C ALA A 95 -15.06 -15.19 -10.85
N ARG A 96 -14.14 -15.25 -9.86
CA ARG A 96 -14.50 -15.28 -8.44
C ARG A 96 -14.78 -13.89 -7.86
N TYR A 97 -14.03 -12.89 -8.27
CA TYR A 97 -14.04 -11.56 -7.68
C TYR A 97 -14.51 -10.45 -8.63
N GLY A 98 -14.78 -10.77 -9.91
CA GLY A 98 -15.17 -9.80 -10.92
C GLY A 98 -14.07 -8.84 -11.35
N GLN A 99 -12.84 -9.01 -10.83
CA GLN A 99 -11.70 -8.16 -11.11
C GLN A 99 -10.40 -8.96 -11.18
N PRO A 100 -9.43 -8.55 -12.00
CA PRO A 100 -8.16 -9.25 -12.15
C PRO A 100 -7.23 -9.00 -10.95
N TYR A 101 -6.26 -9.88 -10.78
CA TYR A 101 -5.06 -9.64 -10.00
C TYR A 101 -3.99 -9.05 -10.92
N ALA A 102 -3.40 -7.94 -10.54
CA ALA A 102 -2.41 -7.24 -11.35
C ALA A 102 -1.10 -7.02 -10.58
N THR A 103 0.00 -6.93 -11.31
CA THR A 103 1.31 -6.51 -10.80
C THR A 103 1.85 -5.41 -11.68
N LEU A 104 2.43 -4.37 -11.08
CA LEU A 104 2.94 -3.23 -11.82
C LEU A 104 4.08 -2.55 -11.07
N HIS A 105 4.77 -1.66 -11.76
CA HIS A 105 5.78 -0.82 -11.12
C HIS A 105 5.10 0.32 -10.35
N ARG A 106 5.61 0.67 -9.16
CA ARG A 106 5.01 1.69 -8.28
C ARG A 106 4.91 3.06 -8.96
N ALA A 107 5.94 3.43 -9.70
CA ALA A 107 5.95 4.70 -10.44
C ALA A 107 4.87 4.72 -11.54
N ASP A 108 4.56 3.58 -12.16
CA ASP A 108 3.55 3.51 -13.20
C ASP A 108 2.13 3.69 -12.61
N LEU A 109 1.84 3.11 -11.42
CA LEU A 109 0.59 3.40 -10.70
C LEU A 109 0.50 4.87 -10.25
N HIS A 110 1.60 5.42 -9.76
CA HIS A 110 1.66 6.82 -9.36
C HIS A 110 1.37 7.74 -10.55
N ALA A 111 2.03 7.52 -11.70
CA ALA A 111 1.83 8.30 -12.91
C ALA A 111 0.38 8.19 -13.43
N LEU A 112 -0.21 6.99 -13.37
CA LEU A 112 -1.60 6.74 -13.72
C LEU A 112 -2.57 7.57 -12.86
N LEU A 113 -2.39 7.55 -11.54
CA LEU A 113 -3.22 8.33 -10.61
C LEU A 113 -2.99 9.85 -10.79
N LEU A 114 -1.74 10.28 -10.94
CA LEU A 114 -1.39 11.68 -11.17
C LEU A 114 -2.08 12.22 -12.43
N HIS A 115 -1.99 11.47 -13.53
CA HIS A 115 -2.68 11.84 -14.77
C HIS A 115 -4.19 11.94 -14.57
N ALA A 116 -4.80 10.97 -13.90
CA ALA A 116 -6.22 10.97 -13.62
C ALA A 116 -6.67 12.19 -12.79
N VAL A 117 -5.89 12.58 -11.78
CA VAL A 117 -6.15 13.79 -10.97
C VAL A 117 -6.03 15.05 -11.83
N GLN A 118 -4.99 15.14 -12.67
CA GLN A 118 -4.78 16.28 -13.57
C GLN A 118 -5.96 16.46 -14.53
N GLN A 119 -6.52 15.39 -15.05
CA GLN A 119 -7.69 15.42 -15.94
C GLN A 119 -8.94 15.96 -15.25
N GLN A 120 -9.08 15.86 -13.93
CA GLN A 120 -10.21 16.44 -13.18
C GLN A 120 -10.11 17.96 -13.04
N GLY A 121 -8.92 18.54 -13.08
CA GLY A 121 -8.71 20.00 -13.03
C GLY A 121 -9.11 20.69 -11.72
N LEU A 122 -9.34 19.94 -10.62
CA LEU A 122 -9.82 20.46 -9.34
C LEU A 122 -8.74 20.44 -8.23
N THR A 123 -7.50 20.13 -8.58
CA THR A 123 -6.39 20.04 -7.61
C THR A 123 -5.37 21.13 -7.86
N GLU A 124 -5.12 21.98 -6.87
CA GLU A 124 -3.95 22.86 -6.80
C GLU A 124 -2.74 22.05 -6.33
N TRP A 125 -1.61 22.19 -7.03
CA TRP A 125 -0.38 21.47 -6.73
C TRP A 125 0.61 22.37 -6.02
N ARG A 126 1.10 21.96 -4.85
CA ARG A 126 2.18 22.62 -4.13
C ARG A 126 3.31 21.64 -3.90
N LEU A 127 4.29 21.68 -4.79
CA LEU A 127 5.55 20.97 -4.67
C LEU A 127 6.50 21.76 -3.76
N ASP A 128 7.57 21.12 -3.30
CA ASP A 128 8.53 21.67 -2.32
C ASP A 128 7.82 22.24 -1.07
N SER A 129 6.71 21.61 -0.69
CA SER A 129 5.77 22.09 0.32
C SER A 129 5.57 21.06 1.42
N ARG A 130 6.50 21.03 2.39
CA ARG A 130 6.44 20.12 3.53
C ARG A 130 5.57 20.68 4.64
N LEU A 131 4.58 19.92 5.09
CA LEU A 131 3.76 20.29 6.25
C LEU A 131 4.58 20.26 7.55
N ALA A 132 4.58 21.36 8.29
CA ALA A 132 5.21 21.49 9.61
C ALA A 132 4.22 21.22 10.75
N SER A 133 3.03 21.82 10.68
CA SER A 133 1.97 21.67 11.67
C SER A 133 0.62 22.05 11.12
N PHE A 134 -0.43 21.78 11.88
CA PHE A 134 -1.78 22.24 11.57
C PHE A 134 -2.52 22.68 12.84
N ALA A 135 -3.57 23.48 12.69
CA ALA A 135 -4.49 23.84 13.75
C ALA A 135 -5.92 23.78 13.23
N GLU A 136 -6.81 23.14 14.01
CA GLU A 136 -8.25 23.19 13.73
C GLU A 136 -8.84 24.49 14.25
N THR A 137 -9.78 25.02 13.49
CA THR A 137 -10.62 26.16 13.84
C THR A 137 -12.09 25.76 13.70
N PRO A 138 -13.06 26.51 14.26
CA PRO A 138 -14.48 26.21 14.06
C PRO A 138 -14.88 26.07 12.58
N ASP A 139 -14.23 26.85 11.71
CA ASP A 139 -14.60 26.95 10.29
C ASP A 139 -13.69 26.14 9.35
N GLY A 140 -12.60 25.53 9.86
CA GLY A 140 -11.68 24.81 8.98
C GLY A 140 -10.40 24.33 9.66
N VAL A 141 -9.37 24.14 8.84
CA VAL A 141 -8.00 23.77 9.27
C VAL A 141 -7.02 24.76 8.68
N SER A 142 -6.08 25.24 9.49
CA SER A 142 -4.91 26.00 9.05
C SER A 142 -3.70 25.07 9.04
N ALA A 143 -3.03 24.94 7.90
CA ALA A 143 -1.80 24.19 7.73
C ALA A 143 -0.62 25.16 7.61
N THR A 144 0.42 24.94 8.40
CA THR A 144 1.69 25.71 8.34
C THR A 144 2.76 24.85 7.70
N LEU A 145 3.46 25.39 6.71
CA LEU A 145 4.54 24.71 6.00
C LEU A 145 5.91 25.01 6.65
N HIS A 146 6.91 24.25 6.27
CA HIS A 146 8.28 24.41 6.80
C HIS A 146 8.93 25.74 6.43
N ASP A 147 8.52 26.39 5.35
CA ASP A 147 8.97 27.73 4.95
C ASP A 147 8.31 28.88 5.73
N GLY A 148 7.41 28.54 6.66
CA GLY A 148 6.64 29.49 7.47
C GLY A 148 5.35 29.98 6.83
N SER A 149 5.08 29.65 5.57
CA SER A 149 3.81 29.99 4.91
C SER A 149 2.66 29.16 5.49
N SER A 150 1.44 29.67 5.34
CA SER A 150 0.24 28.99 5.82
C SER A 150 -0.84 29.00 4.75
N LEU A 151 -1.69 27.98 4.80
CA LEU A 151 -2.90 27.87 3.98
C LEU A 151 -4.06 27.35 4.81
N THR A 152 -5.28 27.64 4.36
CA THR A 152 -6.51 27.20 5.05
C THR A 152 -7.34 26.31 4.15
N GLY A 153 -8.05 25.36 4.75
CA GLY A 153 -8.99 24.48 4.07
C GLY A 153 -10.10 24.04 5.00
N GLU A 154 -11.10 23.36 4.46
CA GLU A 154 -12.24 22.84 5.22
C GLU A 154 -11.87 21.59 6.04
N ALA A 155 -10.91 20.80 5.56
CA ALA A 155 -10.40 19.59 6.21
C ALA A 155 -8.95 19.34 5.79
N LEU A 156 -8.24 18.47 6.56
CA LEU A 156 -6.89 18.01 6.28
C LEU A 156 -6.87 16.48 6.19
N LEU A 157 -6.35 15.97 5.08
CA LEU A 157 -6.07 14.56 4.87
C LEU A 157 -4.56 14.31 4.98
N GLY A 158 -4.14 13.60 6.02
CA GLY A 158 -2.76 13.16 6.20
C GLY A 158 -2.49 11.91 5.38
N CYS A 159 -1.83 12.09 4.23
CA CYS A 159 -1.35 11.05 3.32
C CYS A 159 0.19 11.04 3.27
N ASP A 160 0.84 11.53 4.33
CA ASP A 160 2.26 11.83 4.46
C ASP A 160 3.12 10.63 4.91
N GLY A 161 2.60 9.41 4.70
CA GLY A 161 3.32 8.16 4.74
C GLY A 161 3.68 7.67 6.14
N LEU A 162 4.63 6.73 6.18
CA LEU A 162 5.04 6.03 7.41
C LEU A 162 5.46 6.98 8.55
N TRP A 163 6.17 8.06 8.21
CA TRP A 163 6.71 9.04 9.17
C TRP A 163 5.78 10.26 9.34
N SER A 164 4.48 10.05 9.17
CA SER A 164 3.45 11.06 9.15
C SER A 164 3.56 12.09 10.28
N ARG A 165 3.66 13.35 9.87
CA ARG A 165 3.62 14.51 10.75
C ARG A 165 2.20 14.75 11.24
N VAL A 166 1.21 14.57 10.35
CA VAL A 166 -0.22 14.72 10.70
C VAL A 166 -0.58 13.73 11.81
N ARG A 167 -0.22 12.45 11.66
CA ARG A 167 -0.45 11.44 12.70
C ARG A 167 0.21 11.82 14.01
N SER A 168 1.48 12.22 13.97
CA SER A 168 2.24 12.53 15.20
C SER A 168 1.62 13.67 15.98
N GLN A 169 1.05 14.65 15.31
CA GLN A 169 0.35 15.76 15.95
C GLN A 169 -1.05 15.35 16.42
N LEU A 170 -1.80 14.57 15.63
CA LEU A 170 -3.18 14.16 15.93
C LEU A 170 -3.24 13.16 17.08
N LEU A 171 -2.34 12.19 17.12
CA LEU A 171 -2.38 11.05 18.05
C LEU A 171 -1.27 11.07 19.11
N GLY A 172 -0.42 12.10 19.12
CA GLY A 172 0.79 12.12 19.93
C GLY A 172 1.88 11.19 19.38
N ALA A 173 3.01 11.11 20.09
CA ALA A 173 4.20 10.38 19.67
C ALA A 173 4.06 8.85 19.77
N GLN A 174 2.96 8.27 19.34
CA GLN A 174 2.83 6.81 19.20
C GLN A 174 3.70 6.33 18.03
N GLY A 175 4.96 6.00 18.38
CA GLY A 175 6.04 5.80 17.44
C GLY A 175 5.86 4.62 16.49
N VAL A 176 6.34 4.82 15.29
CA VAL A 176 6.76 3.77 14.37
C VAL A 176 7.84 2.92 15.04
N ARG A 177 7.75 1.60 14.94
CA ARG A 177 8.67 0.63 15.54
C ARG A 177 9.42 -0.13 14.48
N ALA A 178 10.73 -0.30 14.69
CA ALA A 178 11.53 -1.21 13.87
C ALA A 178 11.00 -2.65 14.02
N SER A 179 10.75 -3.31 12.91
CA SER A 179 10.18 -4.66 12.90
C SER A 179 11.21 -5.76 13.15
N GLY A 180 12.51 -5.44 13.10
CA GLY A 180 13.59 -6.42 13.09
C GLY A 180 13.74 -7.16 11.75
N HIS A 181 13.14 -6.63 10.68
CA HIS A 181 13.24 -7.16 9.33
C HIS A 181 13.80 -6.12 8.38
N LEU A 182 14.57 -6.60 7.43
CA LEU A 182 15.12 -5.83 6.32
C LEU A 182 14.51 -6.29 5.01
N ALA A 183 14.29 -5.37 4.09
CA ALA A 183 13.83 -5.68 2.75
C ALA A 183 14.87 -5.25 1.71
N TYR A 184 15.34 -6.21 0.93
CA TYR A 184 16.12 -6.00 -0.29
C TYR A 184 15.17 -5.92 -1.47
N ARG A 185 15.38 -4.95 -2.35
CA ARG A 185 14.62 -4.83 -3.58
C ARG A 185 15.55 -4.68 -4.76
N GLY A 186 15.14 -5.28 -5.86
CA GLY A 186 15.81 -5.13 -7.13
C GLY A 186 14.88 -5.43 -8.28
N MET A 187 15.30 -5.03 -9.45
CA MET A 187 14.62 -5.32 -10.71
C MET A 187 15.61 -5.89 -11.70
N VAL A 188 15.15 -6.82 -12.52
CA VAL A 188 15.93 -7.43 -13.58
C VAL A 188 15.09 -7.53 -14.86
N ARG A 189 15.69 -7.39 -16.02
CA ARG A 189 14.99 -7.62 -17.28
C ARG A 189 14.65 -9.10 -17.40
N ALA A 190 13.43 -9.42 -17.82
CA ALA A 190 13.01 -10.81 -17.98
C ALA A 190 13.95 -11.57 -18.94
N GLY A 191 14.48 -10.89 -19.98
CA GLY A 191 15.45 -11.43 -20.92
C GLY A 191 16.77 -11.92 -20.31
N ASP A 192 17.18 -11.36 -19.16
CA ASP A 192 18.44 -11.67 -18.49
C ASP A 192 18.33 -12.88 -17.54
N LEU A 193 17.11 -13.38 -17.32
CA LEU A 193 16.83 -14.52 -16.44
C LEU A 193 16.84 -15.86 -17.21
N PRO A 194 17.11 -17.00 -16.55
CA PRO A 194 16.79 -18.31 -17.07
C PRO A 194 15.31 -18.43 -17.48
N LEU A 195 15.01 -19.17 -18.55
CA LEU A 195 13.65 -19.28 -19.09
C LEU A 195 12.60 -19.72 -18.06
N ALA A 196 12.97 -20.61 -17.15
CA ALA A 196 12.09 -21.10 -16.07
C ALA A 196 11.64 -20.01 -15.09
N LEU A 197 12.36 -18.87 -15.00
CA LEU A 197 12.07 -17.76 -14.12
C LEU A 197 11.35 -16.59 -14.80
N ARG A 198 11.07 -16.68 -16.12
CA ARG A 198 10.39 -15.64 -16.91
C ARG A 198 8.87 -15.78 -16.94
N ALA A 199 8.34 -16.87 -16.39
CA ALA A 199 6.91 -17.17 -16.46
C ALA A 199 6.07 -16.02 -15.85
N PRO A 200 4.85 -15.74 -16.39
CA PRO A 200 3.95 -14.70 -15.88
C PRO A 200 3.27 -15.14 -14.58
N VAL A 201 4.07 -15.38 -13.55
CA VAL A 201 3.63 -15.87 -12.24
C VAL A 201 4.19 -15.02 -11.12
N VAL A 202 3.45 -14.88 -10.04
CA VAL A 202 4.00 -14.43 -8.76
C VAL A 202 4.60 -15.64 -8.06
N THR A 203 5.87 -15.61 -7.70
CA THR A 203 6.50 -16.70 -6.94
C THR A 203 6.97 -16.19 -5.58
N ALA A 204 6.53 -16.86 -4.52
CA ALA A 204 6.98 -16.65 -3.15
C ALA A 204 7.85 -17.83 -2.69
N TRP A 205 9.12 -17.56 -2.42
CA TRP A 205 10.08 -18.52 -1.87
C TRP A 205 10.10 -18.38 -0.37
N LEU A 206 9.75 -19.45 0.36
CA LEU A 206 9.71 -19.44 1.81
C LEU A 206 10.87 -20.23 2.40
N GLY A 207 11.61 -19.61 3.32
CA GLY A 207 12.72 -20.20 4.06
C GLY A 207 12.68 -19.88 5.56
N PRO A 208 13.59 -20.43 6.36
CA PRO A 208 13.74 -20.03 7.77
C PRO A 208 14.11 -18.57 7.89
N ARG A 209 13.32 -17.78 8.60
CA ARG A 209 13.56 -16.34 8.86
C ARG A 209 13.68 -15.47 7.61
N MET A 210 13.17 -15.94 6.45
CA MET A 210 13.26 -15.22 5.21
C MET A 210 12.12 -15.60 4.26
N HIS A 211 11.81 -14.72 3.34
CA HIS A 211 11.10 -15.04 2.11
C HIS A 211 11.57 -14.13 0.98
N VAL A 212 11.46 -14.62 -0.24
CA VAL A 212 11.70 -13.84 -1.46
C VAL A 212 10.46 -13.92 -2.33
N VAL A 213 10.01 -12.79 -2.86
CA VAL A 213 8.90 -12.75 -3.80
C VAL A 213 9.38 -12.11 -5.09
N HIS A 214 9.09 -12.73 -6.22
CA HIS A 214 9.32 -12.11 -7.51
C HIS A 214 8.07 -12.22 -8.39
N TYR A 215 7.90 -11.25 -9.26
CA TYR A 215 6.74 -11.15 -10.16
C TYR A 215 7.01 -10.22 -11.34
N PRO A 216 6.33 -10.45 -12.48
CA PRO A 216 6.44 -9.59 -13.65
C PRO A 216 5.84 -8.22 -13.40
N VAL A 217 6.41 -7.19 -14.02
CA VAL A 217 5.88 -5.82 -14.10
C VAL A 217 6.09 -5.28 -15.51
N ARG A 218 5.42 -4.17 -15.86
CA ARG A 218 5.53 -3.54 -17.19
C ARG A 218 5.30 -4.54 -18.34
N GLY A 219 4.10 -5.15 -18.34
CA GLY A 219 3.75 -6.14 -19.35
C GLY A 219 4.60 -7.42 -19.35
N GLY A 220 5.43 -7.64 -18.32
CA GLY A 220 6.33 -8.79 -18.21
C GLY A 220 7.75 -8.55 -18.73
N GLU A 221 8.08 -7.34 -19.19
CA GLU A 221 9.44 -7.00 -19.61
C GLU A 221 10.44 -7.02 -18.45
N TRP A 222 9.96 -6.73 -17.26
CA TRP A 222 10.77 -6.68 -16.05
C TRP A 222 10.21 -7.60 -14.99
N ILE A 223 11.12 -8.16 -14.18
CA ILE A 223 10.79 -8.92 -12.97
C ILE A 223 11.23 -8.10 -11.76
N ASN A 224 10.29 -7.80 -10.88
CA ASN A 224 10.56 -7.21 -9.59
C ASN A 224 10.87 -8.31 -8.57
N VAL A 225 11.90 -8.11 -7.75
CA VAL A 225 12.32 -9.04 -6.71
C VAL A 225 12.38 -8.32 -5.37
N VAL A 226 11.71 -8.88 -4.37
CA VAL A 226 11.74 -8.39 -2.98
C VAL A 226 12.12 -9.54 -2.07
N ALA A 227 13.21 -9.38 -1.33
CA ALA A 227 13.63 -10.34 -0.32
C ALA A 227 13.51 -9.72 1.08
N VAL A 228 12.79 -10.38 1.98
CA VAL A 228 12.66 -9.96 3.37
C VAL A 228 13.39 -10.95 4.27
N VAL A 229 14.30 -10.43 5.09
CA VAL A 229 15.11 -11.21 6.01
C VAL A 229 15.05 -10.62 7.42
N HIS A 230 15.36 -11.42 8.42
CA HIS A 230 15.60 -10.91 9.77
C HIS A 230 16.94 -10.19 9.81
N GLY A 231 17.01 -9.01 10.41
CA GLY A 231 18.25 -8.25 10.53
C GLY A 231 18.04 -6.81 10.94
N VAL A 232 19.16 -6.13 11.15
CA VAL A 232 19.25 -4.71 11.48
C VAL A 232 20.24 -4.06 10.52
N LEU A 233 19.94 -2.84 10.05
CA LEU A 233 20.82 -2.08 9.18
C LEU A 233 22.23 -1.95 9.80
N GLY A 234 23.27 -2.06 8.97
CA GLY A 234 24.66 -1.92 9.40
C GLY A 234 25.25 -3.13 10.15
N GLN A 235 24.48 -4.20 10.36
CA GLN A 235 24.96 -5.43 11.03
C GLN A 235 25.13 -6.58 10.03
N GLY A 236 26.04 -6.42 9.06
CA GLY A 236 26.39 -7.47 8.08
C GLY A 236 25.36 -7.65 6.95
N HIS A 237 24.41 -6.76 6.81
CA HIS A 237 23.34 -6.83 5.80
C HIS A 237 23.46 -5.78 4.67
N GLY A 238 24.50 -4.95 4.67
CA GLY A 238 24.57 -3.76 3.84
C GLY A 238 24.08 -2.52 4.60
N GLY A 239 24.30 -1.34 4.01
CA GLY A 239 24.18 -0.06 4.71
C GLY A 239 25.34 0.21 5.67
N GLU A 240 25.69 1.46 5.85
CA GLU A 240 26.74 1.82 6.82
C GLU A 240 26.21 1.80 8.26
N PRO A 241 27.06 1.50 9.26
CA PRO A 241 26.70 1.66 10.66
C PRO A 241 26.29 3.12 10.93
N GLY A 242 25.08 3.32 11.49
CA GLY A 242 24.54 4.65 11.75
C GLY A 242 23.71 5.25 10.57
N SER A 243 23.48 4.49 9.51
CA SER A 243 22.55 4.87 8.44
C SER A 243 21.19 5.28 9.00
N ASP A 244 20.62 6.34 8.43
CA ASP A 244 19.30 6.85 8.82
C ASP A 244 18.24 5.72 8.71
N PRO A 245 17.61 5.32 9.82
CA PRO A 245 16.53 4.33 9.79
C PRO A 245 15.31 4.77 8.97
N GLN A 246 15.19 6.06 8.69
CA GLN A 246 14.17 6.65 7.84
C GLN A 246 14.55 6.62 6.36
N GLY A 247 15.80 6.34 6.04
CA GLY A 247 16.30 6.23 4.68
C GLY A 247 15.63 5.09 3.91
N TRP A 248 15.16 5.39 2.71
CA TRP A 248 14.42 4.45 1.85
C TRP A 248 15.32 3.67 0.88
N SER A 249 16.62 3.98 0.83
CA SER A 249 17.50 3.41 -0.18
C SER A 249 18.94 3.38 0.33
N HIS A 250 19.32 2.26 0.92
CA HIS A 250 20.72 1.94 1.18
C HIS A 250 21.20 0.98 0.10
N GLU A 251 22.39 1.18 -0.43
CA GLU A 251 22.99 0.24 -1.36
C GLU A 251 23.27 -1.10 -0.69
N ALA A 252 22.98 -2.18 -1.41
CA ALA A 252 23.27 -3.53 -0.97
C ALA A 252 23.77 -4.38 -2.14
N ARG A 253 24.45 -5.48 -1.82
CA ARG A 253 25.01 -6.41 -2.81
C ARG A 253 24.26 -7.73 -2.79
N ALA A 254 24.26 -8.43 -3.91
CA ALA A 254 23.72 -9.79 -3.99
C ALA A 254 24.37 -10.73 -2.94
N THR A 255 25.67 -10.58 -2.69
CA THR A 255 26.41 -11.35 -1.68
C THR A 255 25.93 -11.12 -0.25
N ASP A 256 25.46 -9.91 0.08
CA ASP A 256 24.92 -9.62 1.40
C ASP A 256 23.56 -10.29 1.57
N LEU A 257 22.74 -10.27 0.53
CA LEU A 257 21.47 -10.98 0.50
C LEU A 257 21.67 -12.49 0.55
N GLN A 258 22.58 -13.06 -0.25
CA GLN A 258 22.90 -14.50 -0.22
C GLN A 258 23.35 -14.95 1.17
N ARG A 259 24.19 -14.18 1.84
CA ARG A 259 24.59 -14.44 3.23
C ARG A 259 23.39 -14.41 4.18
N ALA A 260 22.50 -13.45 4.02
CA ALA A 260 21.31 -13.28 4.88
C ALA A 260 20.28 -14.40 4.74
N ILE A 261 20.07 -14.91 3.52
CA ILE A 261 19.13 -16.01 3.25
C ILE A 261 19.70 -17.38 3.57
N GLY A 262 21.04 -17.52 3.58
CA GLY A 262 21.73 -18.79 3.75
C GLY A 262 21.61 -19.73 2.53
N PRO A 263 21.73 -21.06 2.72
CA PRO A 263 21.60 -22.01 1.62
C PRO A 263 20.25 -21.88 0.88
N ALA A 264 20.29 -21.86 -0.44
CA ALA A 264 19.10 -21.75 -1.29
C ALA A 264 19.24 -22.61 -2.56
N CYS A 265 18.12 -22.91 -3.22
CA CYS A 265 18.11 -23.66 -4.47
C CYS A 265 18.71 -22.85 -5.63
N ALA A 266 19.18 -23.53 -6.66
CA ALA A 266 19.85 -22.93 -7.81
C ALA A 266 19.00 -21.85 -8.50
N ASP A 267 17.69 -22.07 -8.68
CA ASP A 267 16.77 -21.09 -9.28
C ASP A 267 16.76 -19.78 -8.51
N LEU A 268 16.67 -19.85 -7.16
CA LEU A 268 16.62 -18.66 -6.32
C LEU A 268 17.96 -17.91 -6.32
N LEU A 269 19.08 -18.63 -6.29
CA LEU A 269 20.41 -18.03 -6.39
C LEU A 269 20.61 -17.35 -7.74
N ALA A 270 20.24 -18.00 -8.84
CA ALA A 270 20.32 -17.44 -10.19
C ALA A 270 19.45 -16.14 -10.31
N MET A 271 18.28 -16.12 -9.69
CA MET A 271 17.43 -14.91 -9.62
C MET A 271 18.14 -13.77 -8.89
N ILE A 272 18.76 -14.05 -7.74
CA ILE A 272 19.45 -13.05 -6.92
C ILE A 272 20.68 -12.49 -7.65
N GLU A 273 21.42 -13.34 -8.33
CA GLU A 273 22.64 -12.96 -9.08
C GLU A 273 22.31 -12.13 -10.32
N ALA A 274 21.22 -12.41 -10.98
CA ALA A 274 20.80 -11.68 -12.18
C ALA A 274 20.36 -10.24 -11.91
N VAL A 275 20.02 -9.88 -10.67
CA VAL A 275 19.63 -8.52 -10.32
C VAL A 275 20.86 -7.60 -10.30
N PRO A 276 20.92 -6.57 -11.17
CA PRO A 276 22.12 -5.75 -11.34
C PRO A 276 22.43 -4.84 -10.15
N GLY A 277 21.45 -4.55 -9.32
CA GLY A 277 21.61 -3.69 -8.13
C GLY A 277 20.50 -3.92 -7.11
N TRP A 278 20.86 -3.88 -5.85
CA TRP A 278 19.95 -4.05 -4.74
C TRP A 278 19.86 -2.79 -3.91
N THR A 279 18.65 -2.42 -3.53
CA THR A 279 18.39 -1.41 -2.49
C THR A 279 17.87 -2.08 -1.24
N LEU A 280 18.26 -1.55 -0.08
CA LEU A 280 17.94 -2.10 1.23
C LEU A 280 17.27 -1.03 2.10
N TRP A 281 16.27 -1.43 2.87
CA TRP A 281 15.70 -0.58 3.93
C TRP A 281 15.16 -1.41 5.09
N ALA A 282 15.07 -0.76 6.24
CA ALA A 282 14.44 -1.34 7.42
C ALA A 282 12.92 -1.31 7.29
N LEU A 283 12.29 -2.45 7.58
CA LEU A 283 10.84 -2.49 7.70
C LEU A 283 10.41 -1.98 9.07
N ASN A 284 9.52 -1.01 9.03
CA ASN A 284 8.92 -0.42 10.21
C ASN A 284 7.41 -0.65 10.19
N ASP A 285 6.80 -0.69 11.35
CA ASP A 285 5.36 -0.78 11.51
C ASP A 285 4.86 -0.02 12.74
N ARG A 286 3.57 -0.05 12.94
CA ARG A 286 2.92 0.35 14.20
C ARG A 286 1.94 -0.75 14.63
N PRO A 287 1.46 -0.73 15.89
CA PRO A 287 0.36 -1.59 16.31
C PRO A 287 -0.84 -1.45 15.37
N ALA A 288 -1.62 -2.51 15.26
CA ALA A 288 -2.90 -2.43 14.55
C ALA A 288 -3.79 -1.37 15.23
N MET A 289 -4.57 -0.66 14.41
CA MET A 289 -5.48 0.38 14.89
C MET A 289 -6.42 -0.17 15.96
N ALA A 290 -6.64 0.62 17.01
CA ALA A 290 -7.49 0.26 18.14
C ALA A 290 -8.92 0.83 18.03
N GLY A 291 -9.15 1.80 17.16
CA GLY A 291 -10.46 2.41 16.95
C GLY A 291 -10.50 3.46 15.86
N ALA A 292 -11.70 3.91 15.52
CA ALA A 292 -11.92 4.93 14.50
C ALA A 292 -11.22 6.28 14.82
N HIS A 293 -11.03 6.59 16.10
CA HIS A 293 -10.33 7.80 16.56
C HIS A 293 -8.86 7.87 16.12
N GLU A 294 -8.27 6.74 15.76
CA GLU A 294 -6.92 6.70 15.17
C GLU A 294 -6.93 6.98 13.66
N HIS A 295 -8.09 6.99 13.04
CA HIS A 295 -8.26 7.25 11.63
C HIS A 295 -8.70 8.69 11.35
N ALA A 296 -9.59 9.25 12.18
CA ALA A 296 -9.99 10.65 12.06
C ALA A 296 -10.41 11.25 13.40
N GLN A 297 -10.18 12.55 13.55
CA GLN A 297 -10.65 13.38 14.64
C GLN A 297 -10.99 14.77 14.08
N GLY A 298 -12.20 15.28 14.38
CA GLY A 298 -12.63 16.57 13.90
C GLY A 298 -12.55 16.71 12.38
N ARG A 299 -11.78 17.67 11.93
CA ARG A 299 -11.57 17.99 10.50
C ARG A 299 -10.31 17.34 9.91
N VAL A 300 -9.68 16.42 10.62
CA VAL A 300 -8.42 15.79 10.21
C VAL A 300 -8.58 14.28 10.11
N ALA A 301 -8.16 13.69 8.98
CA ALA A 301 -8.13 12.25 8.79
C ALA A 301 -6.76 11.79 8.29
N LEU A 302 -6.41 10.54 8.58
CA LEU A 302 -5.22 9.85 8.12
C LEU A 302 -5.61 8.79 7.09
N LEU A 303 -4.85 8.63 6.01
CA LEU A 303 -5.07 7.63 4.98
C LEU A 303 -3.76 6.90 4.62
N GLY A 304 -3.89 5.66 4.20
CA GLY A 304 -2.74 4.82 3.80
C GLY A 304 -1.72 4.63 4.92
N ASP A 305 -0.42 4.69 4.60
CA ASP A 305 0.66 4.44 5.56
C ASP A 305 0.72 5.49 6.69
N ALA A 306 0.11 6.66 6.53
CA ALA A 306 -0.06 7.62 7.61
C ALA A 306 -0.98 7.07 8.71
N ALA A 307 -2.01 6.32 8.35
CA ALA A 307 -2.94 5.68 9.29
C ALA A 307 -2.48 4.28 9.72
N HIS A 308 -2.19 3.41 8.76
CA HIS A 308 -2.02 1.96 8.95
C HIS A 308 -0.85 1.39 8.15
N PRO A 309 0.40 1.78 8.46
CA PRO A 309 1.55 1.22 7.75
C PRO A 309 1.55 -0.30 7.84
N LEU A 310 1.83 -0.95 6.71
CA LEU A 310 1.76 -2.39 6.54
C LEU A 310 3.14 -2.98 6.23
N ARG A 311 3.46 -4.10 6.87
CA ARG A 311 4.56 -4.93 6.39
C ARG A 311 4.15 -5.59 5.05
N PRO A 312 5.09 -5.91 4.15
CA PRO A 312 4.76 -6.32 2.77
C PRO A 312 4.23 -7.77 2.65
N TYR A 313 3.81 -8.41 3.75
CA TYR A 313 3.43 -9.83 3.78
C TYR A 313 2.04 -10.17 3.21
N LEU A 314 1.26 -9.16 2.86
CA LEU A 314 -0.03 -9.31 2.14
C LEU A 314 -0.04 -8.51 0.83
N ALA A 315 1.01 -7.75 0.54
CA ALA A 315 1.09 -6.87 -0.62
C ALA A 315 -0.10 -5.88 -0.70
N GLN A 316 -0.57 -5.32 0.43
CA GLN A 316 -1.80 -4.54 0.49
C GLN A 316 -1.61 -3.05 0.79
N GLY A 317 -0.38 -2.52 0.92
CA GLY A 317 -0.17 -1.12 1.28
C GLY A 317 -0.88 -0.14 0.33
N ALA A 318 -0.58 -0.21 -0.96
CA ALA A 318 -1.21 0.63 -1.97
C ALA A 318 -2.72 0.36 -2.11
N ALA A 319 -3.12 -0.93 -2.04
CA ALA A 319 -4.51 -1.33 -2.13
C ALA A 319 -5.36 -0.69 -1.01
N MET A 320 -4.88 -0.75 0.23
CA MET A 320 -5.60 -0.17 1.38
C MET A 320 -5.65 1.35 1.31
N ALA A 321 -4.60 2.02 0.83
CA ALA A 321 -4.61 3.46 0.61
C ALA A 321 -5.64 3.87 -0.45
N MET A 322 -5.77 3.11 -1.54
CA MET A 322 -6.79 3.34 -2.57
C MET A 322 -8.21 3.02 -2.05
N GLU A 323 -8.38 1.95 -1.26
CA GLU A 323 -9.67 1.68 -0.61
C GLU A 323 -10.09 2.79 0.34
N ASP A 324 -9.15 3.38 1.11
CA ASP A 324 -9.44 4.52 1.99
C ASP A 324 -9.95 5.70 1.17
N ALA A 325 -9.22 6.06 0.12
CA ALA A 325 -9.59 7.17 -0.76
C ALA A 325 -10.96 6.95 -1.43
N TRP A 326 -11.20 5.75 -1.94
CA TRP A 326 -12.48 5.37 -2.54
C TRP A 326 -13.63 5.47 -1.53
N THR A 327 -13.43 4.93 -0.33
CA THR A 327 -14.45 5.00 0.73
C THR A 327 -14.74 6.44 1.12
N LEU A 328 -13.73 7.30 1.24
CA LEU A 328 -13.91 8.72 1.50
C LEU A 328 -14.75 9.38 0.39
N GLY A 329 -14.44 9.12 -0.88
CA GLY A 329 -15.21 9.59 -2.02
C GLY A 329 -16.68 9.16 -1.96
N ARG A 330 -16.93 7.87 -1.62
CA ARG A 330 -18.30 7.35 -1.47
C ARG A 330 -19.05 8.00 -0.30
N VAL A 331 -18.38 8.25 0.83
CA VAL A 331 -18.97 8.96 1.97
C VAL A 331 -19.37 10.38 1.58
N VAL A 332 -18.52 11.09 0.83
CA VAL A 332 -18.82 12.44 0.33
C VAL A 332 -19.96 12.41 -0.70
N GLU A 333 -20.02 11.40 -1.56
CA GLU A 333 -21.09 11.20 -2.55
C GLU A 333 -22.44 11.00 -1.89
N PHE A 334 -22.52 10.21 -0.82
CA PHE A 334 -23.76 9.91 -0.11
C PHE A 334 -24.17 10.99 0.90
N ALA A 335 -23.35 12.01 1.10
CA ALA A 335 -23.60 13.05 2.08
C ALA A 335 -24.87 13.86 1.77
N GLN A 336 -25.77 14.00 2.75
CA GLN A 336 -26.94 14.91 2.65
C GLN A 336 -26.50 16.37 2.69
N LYS A 337 -25.42 16.68 3.42
CA LYS A 337 -24.85 18.02 3.56
C LYS A 337 -23.37 17.96 3.24
N LYS A 338 -23.00 18.39 2.05
CA LYS A 338 -21.59 18.58 1.67
C LYS A 338 -21.00 19.71 2.54
N GLY A 339 -19.75 19.50 3.02
CA GLY A 339 -19.04 20.48 3.86
C GLY A 339 -19.13 20.25 5.38
N ASP A 340 -19.92 19.29 5.86
CA ASP A 340 -19.85 18.86 7.26
C ASP A 340 -18.69 17.85 7.44
N TRP A 341 -17.49 18.35 7.29
CA TRP A 341 -16.28 17.51 7.30
C TRP A 341 -16.08 16.72 8.59
N PRO A 342 -16.33 17.26 9.79
CA PRO A 342 -16.23 16.44 11.01
C PRO A 342 -17.12 15.20 10.97
N HIS A 343 -18.34 15.34 10.50
CA HIS A 343 -19.26 14.21 10.36
C HIS A 343 -18.82 13.23 9.26
N LEU A 344 -18.44 13.75 8.08
CA LEU A 344 -17.98 12.91 6.96
C LEU A 344 -16.75 12.09 7.33
N LEU A 345 -15.77 12.71 7.98
CA LEU A 345 -14.54 12.02 8.40
C LEU A 345 -14.81 11.02 9.53
N ALA A 346 -15.76 11.28 10.42
CA ALA A 346 -16.17 10.31 11.44
C ALA A 346 -16.82 9.07 10.79
N VAL A 347 -17.70 9.24 9.81
CA VAL A 347 -18.32 8.13 9.06
C VAL A 347 -17.25 7.34 8.30
N PHE A 348 -16.34 8.03 7.61
CA PHE A 348 -15.21 7.42 6.94
C PHE A 348 -14.38 6.56 7.90
N ALA A 349 -13.95 7.14 9.02
CA ALA A 349 -13.14 6.46 10.02
C ALA A 349 -13.85 5.22 10.58
N GLN A 350 -15.14 5.33 10.89
CA GLN A 350 -15.93 4.21 11.41
C GLN A 350 -16.06 3.08 10.38
N THR A 351 -16.15 3.41 9.11
CA THR A 351 -16.25 2.42 8.02
C THR A 351 -14.92 1.69 7.80
N ARG A 352 -13.77 2.38 7.97
CA ARG A 352 -12.46 1.85 7.54
C ARG A 352 -11.63 1.18 8.63
N TRP A 353 -11.69 1.66 9.88
CA TRP A 353 -10.71 1.30 10.91
C TRP A 353 -10.63 -0.22 11.17
N GLN A 354 -11.77 -0.92 11.24
CA GLN A 354 -11.79 -2.37 11.52
C GLN A 354 -11.11 -3.17 10.42
N ARG A 355 -11.41 -2.83 9.15
CA ARG A 355 -10.80 -3.50 8.01
C ARG A 355 -9.30 -3.24 7.95
N ASN A 356 -8.87 -2.01 8.18
CA ASN A 356 -7.46 -1.65 8.21
C ASN A 356 -6.73 -2.37 9.35
N ALA A 357 -7.29 -2.40 10.56
CA ALA A 357 -6.75 -3.16 11.69
C ALA A 357 -6.64 -4.66 11.39
N GLN A 358 -7.66 -5.24 10.75
CA GLN A 358 -7.65 -6.65 10.35
C GLN A 358 -6.53 -6.94 9.35
N VAL A 359 -6.33 -6.09 8.34
CA VAL A 359 -5.25 -6.24 7.36
C VAL A 359 -3.88 -6.14 8.05
N GLN A 360 -3.69 -5.19 8.98
CA GLN A 360 -2.45 -5.08 9.76
C GLN A 360 -2.15 -6.35 10.55
N GLN A 361 -3.14 -6.89 11.27
CA GLN A 361 -3.01 -8.13 12.07
C GLN A 361 -2.69 -9.33 11.18
N HIS A 362 -3.38 -9.48 10.05
CA HIS A 362 -3.12 -10.56 9.09
C HIS A 362 -1.73 -10.44 8.45
N SER A 363 -1.29 -9.22 8.10
CA SER A 363 0.05 -9.00 7.60
C SER A 363 1.12 -9.42 8.62
N GLN A 364 0.98 -9.02 9.88
CA GLN A 364 1.90 -9.42 10.95
C GLN A 364 1.90 -10.94 11.20
N ARG A 365 0.71 -11.57 11.16
CA ARG A 365 0.58 -13.03 11.27
C ARG A 365 1.26 -13.76 10.13
N ASN A 366 1.07 -13.29 8.88
CA ASN A 366 1.72 -13.87 7.71
C ASN A 366 3.24 -13.79 7.81
N GLY A 367 3.81 -12.69 8.30
CA GLY A 367 5.25 -12.58 8.54
C GLY A 367 5.79 -13.68 9.44
N ARG A 368 5.09 -14.00 10.53
CA ARG A 368 5.47 -15.10 11.43
C ARG A 368 5.36 -16.47 10.75
N ILE A 369 4.33 -16.67 9.93
CA ILE A 369 4.13 -17.93 9.20
C ILE A 369 5.20 -18.09 8.10
N PHE A 370 5.47 -17.06 7.31
CA PHE A 370 6.43 -17.10 6.20
C PHE A 370 7.84 -17.39 6.70
N HIS A 371 8.22 -16.81 7.84
CA HIS A 371 9.54 -16.93 8.44
C HIS A 371 9.66 -18.07 9.47
N ALA A 372 8.68 -18.98 9.51
CA ALA A 372 8.64 -20.07 10.46
C ALA A 372 9.87 -21.01 10.35
N THR A 373 10.28 -21.53 11.50
CA THR A 373 11.39 -22.49 11.65
C THR A 373 10.92 -23.78 12.34
N GLY A 374 11.73 -24.82 12.34
CA GLY A 374 11.48 -26.06 13.08
C GLY A 374 10.13 -26.72 12.74
N LEU A 375 9.42 -27.20 13.76
CA LEU A 375 8.14 -27.90 13.60
C LEU A 375 7.04 -27.02 13.00
N VAL A 376 7.03 -25.72 13.29
CA VAL A 376 6.04 -24.79 12.72
C VAL A 376 6.23 -24.68 11.20
N ARG A 377 7.49 -24.63 10.71
CA ARG A 377 7.79 -24.66 9.27
C ARG A 377 7.27 -25.97 8.65
N TRP A 378 7.58 -27.10 9.26
CA TRP A 378 7.11 -28.40 8.76
C TRP A 378 5.59 -28.46 8.67
N GLY A 379 4.88 -28.02 9.71
CA GLY A 379 3.41 -27.94 9.72
C GLY A 379 2.86 -27.00 8.65
N ARG A 380 3.46 -25.80 8.47
CA ARG A 380 3.12 -24.85 7.42
C ARG A 380 3.25 -25.49 6.04
N ASP A 381 4.42 -26.10 5.76
CA ASP A 381 4.74 -26.67 4.44
C ASP A 381 3.79 -27.83 4.11
N THR A 382 3.46 -28.66 5.11
CA THR A 382 2.49 -29.76 4.97
C THR A 382 1.08 -29.21 4.71
N ALA A 383 0.65 -28.22 5.48
CA ALA A 383 -0.68 -27.60 5.30
C ALA A 383 -0.82 -26.96 3.91
N MET A 384 0.22 -26.27 3.43
CA MET A 384 0.23 -25.65 2.10
C MET A 384 0.15 -26.71 0.98
N ARG A 385 0.86 -27.84 1.09
CA ARG A 385 0.76 -28.93 0.10
C ARG A 385 -0.64 -29.56 0.06
N LEU A 386 -1.29 -29.69 1.21
CA LEU A 386 -2.61 -30.33 1.31
C LEU A 386 -3.78 -29.39 0.94
N ARG A 387 -3.67 -28.10 1.23
CA ARG A 387 -4.77 -27.13 1.12
C ARG A 387 -4.38 -25.85 0.39
N GLY A 388 -3.28 -25.83 -0.36
CA GLY A 388 -2.63 -24.64 -0.90
C GLY A 388 -3.55 -23.54 -1.37
N GLU A 389 -4.43 -23.80 -2.33
CA GLU A 389 -5.34 -22.80 -2.88
C GLU A 389 -6.25 -22.18 -1.81
N ARG A 390 -6.83 -22.99 -0.91
CA ARG A 390 -7.73 -22.51 0.16
C ARG A 390 -7.01 -21.67 1.23
N LEU A 391 -5.70 -21.91 1.44
CA LEU A 391 -4.91 -21.17 2.42
C LEU A 391 -4.37 -19.85 1.87
N LEU A 392 -4.17 -19.78 0.57
CA LEU A 392 -3.60 -18.62 -0.12
C LEU A 392 -4.69 -17.64 -0.58
N ASP A 393 -5.91 -18.13 -0.78
CA ASP A 393 -7.03 -17.29 -1.20
C ASP A 393 -7.60 -16.51 0.00
N ASN A 394 -7.89 -15.23 -0.24
CA ASN A 394 -8.38 -14.31 0.79
C ASN A 394 -9.71 -13.64 0.35
N PRO A 395 -10.85 -14.38 0.32
CA PRO A 395 -12.11 -13.83 -0.16
C PRO A 395 -12.59 -12.58 0.60
N TRP A 396 -12.39 -12.55 1.92
CA TRP A 396 -12.74 -11.41 2.76
C TRP A 396 -11.99 -10.12 2.36
N LEU A 397 -10.77 -10.27 1.84
CA LEU A 397 -9.93 -9.17 1.37
C LEU A 397 -10.28 -8.78 -0.06
N TYR A 398 -10.33 -9.76 -0.96
CA TYR A 398 -10.48 -9.53 -2.40
C TYR A 398 -11.89 -9.11 -2.82
N ASN A 399 -12.91 -9.36 -2.01
CA ASN A 399 -14.27 -8.83 -2.22
C ASN A 399 -14.46 -7.37 -1.79
N GLY A 400 -13.45 -6.74 -1.15
CA GLY A 400 -13.51 -5.34 -0.78
C GLY A 400 -13.30 -4.38 -1.96
N PRO A 401 -13.37 -3.05 -1.67
CA PRO A 401 -13.81 -2.46 -0.41
C PRO A 401 -15.29 -2.71 -0.15
N PRO A 402 -15.72 -2.78 1.12
CA PRO A 402 -17.14 -2.77 1.45
C PRO A 402 -17.72 -1.37 1.18
N GLU A 403 -18.94 -1.32 0.65
CA GLU A 403 -19.67 -0.06 0.50
C GLU A 403 -19.94 0.55 1.87
N PRO A 404 -19.75 1.86 2.06
CA PRO A 404 -20.21 2.54 3.26
C PRO A 404 -21.73 2.47 3.35
N GLU A 405 -22.27 2.42 4.58
CA GLU A 405 -23.70 2.44 4.80
C GLU A 405 -24.29 3.74 4.24
N ARG A 406 -25.30 3.60 3.39
CA ARG A 406 -26.07 4.75 2.93
C ARG A 406 -26.89 5.29 4.10
N PRO A 407 -26.86 6.60 4.36
CA PRO A 407 -27.75 7.17 5.37
C PRO A 407 -29.21 6.83 4.99
N PRO A 408 -30.06 6.49 5.96
CA PRO A 408 -31.45 6.16 5.69
C PRO A 408 -32.12 7.31 4.93
N VAL A 409 -32.72 6.98 3.80
CA VAL A 409 -33.52 7.97 3.03
C VAL A 409 -34.68 8.44 3.94
N PRO A 410 -34.80 9.76 4.23
CA PRO A 410 -35.91 10.24 5.04
C PRO A 410 -37.22 9.77 4.42
N SER A 411 -38.05 9.10 5.21
CA SER A 411 -39.35 8.63 4.73
C SER A 411 -40.13 9.81 4.16
N PRO A 412 -40.93 9.62 3.09
CA PRO A 412 -41.74 10.70 2.51
C PRO A 412 -42.63 11.45 3.51
N ARG A 413 -42.92 10.84 4.68
CA ARG A 413 -43.70 11.48 5.76
C ARG A 413 -42.93 12.59 6.50
N ALA A 414 -41.60 12.54 6.56
CA ALA A 414 -40.82 13.59 7.22
C ALA A 414 -40.67 14.87 6.38
N ARG A 415 -40.92 14.80 5.06
CA ARG A 415 -40.88 15.99 4.18
C ARG A 415 -42.13 16.86 4.21
N ARG A 416 -43.21 16.44 4.91
CA ARG A 416 -44.45 17.23 5.03
C ARG A 416 -44.58 17.97 6.38
N ALA A 417 -43.59 17.84 7.27
CA ALA A 417 -43.58 18.45 8.59
C ALA A 417 -42.45 19.48 8.82
N ALA A 418 -41.77 19.93 7.75
CA ALA A 418 -40.77 20.99 7.80
C ALA A 418 -41.21 22.18 6.93
#